data_13ebcd22bc6da0121ddcbe844b7ebcb7
#
_entry.id   13ebcd22bc6da0121ddcbe844b7ebcb7
#
_cell.length_a   1.000
_cell.length_b   1.000
_cell.length_c   1.000
_cell.angle_alpha   90.00
_cell.angle_beta   90.00
_cell.angle_gamma   90.00
#
_symmetry.space_group_name_H-M   'P 1'
#
loop_
_entity.id
_entity.type
_entity.pdbx_description
1 polymer ?
#
loop_
_entity_poly.entity_id
_entity_poly.type
_entity_poly.pdbx_seq_one_letter_code
_entity_poly.pdbx_strand_id
1 'polypeptide(L)'
;MSKTKYTYAVARIRALEVSLLTNAVIEQLLACKSAEQALQLLVEKGWGDLTAGTLDADEVLNKEEEKMWQTIREVAPDMHVFDVLSLPKLYHNLKAAIKEVCTEVENKNIFYDDCEIPGEEMFALVQNKEFDKLPGNMPATAREAFDTLLHTRDGQLCDLIIDRATLEAMLEAGKKSGEKIIEEYAQTAVAIADIKIAVRSQKTGKNAEFMKKAMVNCSEINVDQLTQAALAGAEEIAQYLEGTSYREGADALRISPSAFERWCDNKMTDSMRSQKYESFSVGPLLAYLLARQNEIKTVRIILTGKQNEFPDEAIRERIREMYV
;
A
#
# COMPACT_ATOMS: atom_id res chain seq x y z
N MET A 1 -23.00 -4.86 18.01
CA MET A 1 -22.08 -5.98 17.77
C MET A 1 -21.58 -6.52 19.11
N SER A 2 -21.43 -7.86 19.25
CA SER A 2 -20.96 -8.46 20.50
C SER A 2 -19.50 -8.01 20.75
N LYS A 3 -19.22 -7.40 21.92
CA LYS A 3 -17.86 -7.03 22.37
C LYS A 3 -16.88 -8.20 22.42
N THR A 4 -17.37 -9.44 22.23
CA THR A 4 -16.56 -10.66 22.30
C THR A 4 -16.08 -11.17 20.94
N LYS A 5 -16.57 -10.60 19.82
CA LYS A 5 -16.25 -11.10 18.45
C LYS A 5 -14.74 -11.17 18.19
N TYR A 6 -13.97 -10.17 18.61
CA TYR A 6 -12.54 -10.08 18.34
C TYR A 6 -11.64 -10.43 19.54
N THR A 7 -12.17 -10.80 20.70
CA THR A 7 -11.38 -10.98 21.93
C THR A 7 -10.23 -12.00 21.75
N TYR A 8 -10.52 -13.17 21.17
CA TYR A 8 -9.51 -14.20 20.90
C TYR A 8 -8.45 -13.68 19.90
N ALA A 9 -8.90 -13.08 18.81
CA ALA A 9 -8.03 -12.57 17.77
C ALA A 9 -7.09 -11.49 18.33
N VAL A 10 -7.61 -10.55 19.11
CA VAL A 10 -6.81 -9.50 19.74
C VAL A 10 -5.79 -10.09 20.71
N ALA A 11 -6.18 -11.04 21.56
CA ALA A 11 -5.23 -11.68 22.49
C ALA A 11 -4.07 -12.37 21.72
N ARG A 12 -4.39 -13.03 20.60
CA ARG A 12 -3.39 -13.69 19.74
C ARG A 12 -2.47 -12.67 19.08
N ILE A 13 -3.01 -11.57 18.55
CA ILE A 13 -2.22 -10.49 17.95
C ILE A 13 -1.29 -9.84 18.98
N ARG A 14 -1.75 -9.57 20.22
CA ARG A 14 -0.89 -9.02 21.27
C ARG A 14 0.31 -9.91 21.58
N ALA A 15 0.15 -11.22 21.56
CA ALA A 15 1.27 -12.15 21.73
C ALA A 15 2.28 -12.08 20.55
N LEU A 16 1.80 -11.81 19.34
CA LEU A 16 2.63 -11.71 18.13
C LEU A 16 3.31 -10.34 17.99
N GLU A 17 2.73 -9.27 18.53
CA GLU A 17 3.35 -7.94 18.51
C GLU A 17 4.73 -7.91 19.20
N VAL A 18 5.00 -8.84 20.11
CA VAL A 18 6.32 -8.98 20.77
C VAL A 18 7.43 -9.35 19.77
N SER A 19 7.08 -9.98 18.65
CA SER A 19 8.03 -10.37 17.60
C SER A 19 8.23 -9.29 16.53
N LEU A 20 7.52 -8.15 16.60
CA LEU A 20 7.71 -7.04 15.67
C LEU A 20 9.11 -6.44 15.80
N LEU A 21 9.63 -5.94 14.67
CA LEU A 21 10.92 -5.30 14.66
C LEU A 21 10.89 -3.97 15.39
N THR A 22 11.83 -3.80 16.32
CA THR A 22 12.04 -2.54 17.02
C THR A 22 13.04 -1.65 16.27
N ASN A 23 13.06 -0.36 16.59
CA ASN A 23 14.07 0.54 16.06
C ASN A 23 15.51 0.04 16.33
N ALA A 24 15.76 -0.64 17.46
CA ALA A 24 17.06 -1.21 17.77
C ALA A 24 17.48 -2.32 16.80
N VAL A 25 16.52 -3.14 16.33
CA VAL A 25 16.79 -4.17 15.30
C VAL A 25 17.06 -3.52 13.94
N ILE A 26 16.32 -2.47 13.60
CA ILE A 26 16.56 -1.69 12.37
C ILE A 26 17.98 -1.10 12.37
N GLU A 27 18.44 -0.56 13.48
CA GLU A 27 19.82 -0.06 13.62
C GLU A 27 20.87 -1.19 13.44
N GLN A 28 20.59 -2.40 13.96
CA GLN A 28 21.47 -3.56 13.74
C GLN A 28 21.52 -3.95 12.26
N LEU A 29 20.38 -3.93 11.55
CA LEU A 29 20.34 -4.22 10.11
C LEU A 29 21.12 -3.17 9.31
N LEU A 30 21.01 -1.89 9.67
CA LEU A 30 21.79 -0.81 9.04
C LEU A 30 23.28 -0.96 9.28
N ALA A 31 23.71 -1.43 10.46
CA ALA A 31 25.09 -1.64 10.80
C ALA A 31 25.73 -2.86 10.08
N CYS A 32 24.94 -3.74 9.47
CA CYS A 32 25.46 -4.84 8.65
C CYS A 32 26.23 -4.29 7.44
N LYS A 33 27.37 -4.92 7.11
CA LYS A 33 28.22 -4.46 6.00
C LYS A 33 27.72 -4.85 4.61
N SER A 34 26.85 -5.85 4.54
CA SER A 34 26.28 -6.33 3.28
C SER A 34 24.82 -6.77 3.44
N ALA A 35 24.13 -6.93 2.31
CA ALA A 35 22.77 -7.47 2.29
C ALA A 35 22.71 -8.91 2.84
N GLU A 36 23.73 -9.73 2.57
CA GLU A 36 23.81 -11.11 3.08
C GLU A 36 23.89 -11.15 4.61
N GLN A 37 24.69 -10.26 5.22
CA GLN A 37 24.75 -10.17 6.68
C GLN A 37 23.41 -9.71 7.29
N ALA A 38 22.74 -8.77 6.64
CA ALA A 38 21.43 -8.32 7.06
C ALA A 38 20.38 -9.44 6.93
N LEU A 39 20.41 -10.23 5.86
CA LEU A 39 19.56 -11.40 5.69
C LEU A 39 19.82 -12.47 6.76
N GLN A 40 21.08 -12.77 7.08
CA GLN A 40 21.43 -13.71 8.16
C GLN A 40 20.85 -13.26 9.50
N LEU A 41 21.00 -11.96 9.84
CA LEU A 41 20.41 -11.40 11.05
C LEU A 41 18.88 -11.53 11.07
N LEU A 42 18.20 -11.32 9.94
CA LEU A 42 16.76 -11.50 9.82
C LEU A 42 16.34 -12.96 10.06
N VAL A 43 17.07 -13.92 9.49
CA VAL A 43 16.82 -15.36 9.72
C VAL A 43 17.00 -15.72 11.18
N GLU A 44 18.00 -15.19 11.88
CA GLU A 44 18.17 -15.36 13.34
C GLU A 44 16.99 -14.80 14.14
N LYS A 45 16.30 -13.78 13.59
CA LYS A 45 15.05 -13.21 14.15
C LYS A 45 13.79 -13.98 13.74
N GLY A 46 13.91 -15.08 12.99
CA GLY A 46 12.79 -15.92 12.57
C GLY A 46 12.14 -15.51 11.25
N TRP A 47 12.78 -14.64 10.48
CA TRP A 47 12.31 -14.28 9.14
C TRP A 47 12.66 -15.37 8.12
N GLY A 48 11.82 -15.51 7.09
CA GLY A 48 12.03 -16.48 6.02
C GLY A 48 11.71 -17.93 6.43
N ASP A 49 12.33 -18.88 5.75
CA ASP A 49 12.26 -20.31 6.03
C ASP A 49 13.67 -20.83 6.31
N LEU A 50 13.90 -21.32 7.53
CA LEU A 50 15.19 -21.89 7.98
C LEU A 50 15.59 -23.16 7.20
N THR A 51 14.66 -23.77 6.45
CA THR A 51 14.89 -24.99 5.67
C THR A 51 15.32 -24.73 4.23
N ALA A 52 15.17 -23.47 3.74
CA ALA A 52 15.58 -23.07 2.41
C ALA A 52 17.12 -22.96 2.34
N GLY A 53 17.76 -23.71 1.45
CA GLY A 53 19.21 -23.76 1.33
C GLY A 53 19.87 -22.51 0.71
N THR A 54 19.08 -21.53 0.24
CA THR A 54 19.52 -20.26 -0.34
C THR A 54 18.81 -19.09 0.34
N LEU A 55 19.57 -18.06 0.70
CA LEU A 55 19.06 -16.82 1.28
C LEU A 55 18.80 -15.81 0.14
N ASP A 56 17.62 -15.90 -0.47
CA ASP A 56 17.14 -14.90 -1.40
C ASP A 56 16.28 -13.84 -0.68
N ALA A 57 16.56 -12.56 -0.94
CA ALA A 57 15.88 -11.46 -0.27
C ALA A 57 14.37 -11.41 -0.57
N ASP A 58 14.00 -11.64 -1.83
CA ASP A 58 12.60 -11.59 -2.24
C ASP A 58 11.82 -12.80 -1.71
N GLU A 59 12.45 -13.99 -1.68
CA GLU A 59 11.84 -15.17 -1.05
C GLU A 59 11.56 -14.95 0.43
N VAL A 60 12.53 -14.38 1.18
CA VAL A 60 12.37 -14.07 2.61
C VAL A 60 11.22 -13.07 2.82
N LEU A 61 11.17 -11.98 2.04
CA LEU A 61 10.13 -10.96 2.17
C LEU A 61 8.74 -11.48 1.80
N ASN A 62 8.63 -12.25 0.73
CA ASN A 62 7.38 -12.88 0.30
C ASN A 62 6.86 -13.87 1.35
N LYS A 63 7.77 -14.64 1.97
CA LYS A 63 7.41 -15.55 3.05
C LYS A 63 6.86 -14.83 4.28
N GLU A 64 7.41 -13.68 4.63
CA GLU A 64 6.90 -12.85 5.73
C GLU A 64 5.52 -12.25 5.41
N GLU A 65 5.28 -11.87 4.16
CA GLU A 65 3.97 -11.41 3.72
C GLU A 65 2.92 -12.54 3.79
N GLU A 66 3.30 -13.75 3.34
CA GLU A 66 2.45 -14.94 3.47
C GLU A 66 2.11 -15.27 4.93
N LYS A 67 3.12 -15.30 5.82
CA LYS A 67 2.94 -15.53 7.27
C LYS A 67 2.00 -14.48 7.89
N MET A 68 2.14 -13.23 7.52
CA MET A 68 1.29 -12.14 7.99
C MET A 68 -0.18 -12.40 7.64
N TRP A 69 -0.50 -12.69 6.38
CA TRP A 69 -1.85 -12.97 5.94
C TRP A 69 -2.39 -14.29 6.48
N GLN A 70 -1.57 -15.33 6.60
CA GLN A 70 -1.96 -16.59 7.23
C GLN A 70 -2.37 -16.38 8.68
N THR A 71 -1.59 -15.61 9.44
CA THR A 71 -1.92 -15.26 10.83
C THR A 71 -3.31 -14.62 10.94
N ILE A 72 -3.63 -13.66 10.06
CA ILE A 72 -4.94 -13.00 10.09
C ILE A 72 -6.04 -13.96 9.71
N ARG A 73 -5.86 -14.80 8.68
CA ARG A 73 -6.85 -15.83 8.29
C ARG A 73 -7.17 -16.81 9.42
N GLU A 74 -6.18 -17.15 10.26
CA GLU A 74 -6.37 -18.07 11.39
C GLU A 74 -7.16 -17.45 12.55
N VAL A 75 -7.07 -16.13 12.75
CA VAL A 75 -7.62 -15.48 13.94
C VAL A 75 -8.83 -14.58 13.65
N ALA A 76 -8.95 -14.04 12.45
CA ALA A 76 -10.02 -13.11 12.12
C ALA A 76 -11.38 -13.83 12.00
N PRO A 77 -12.41 -13.37 12.70
CA PRO A 77 -13.75 -13.92 12.60
C PRO A 77 -14.41 -13.69 11.24
N ASP A 78 -13.92 -12.71 10.50
CA ASP A 78 -14.45 -12.27 9.22
C ASP A 78 -13.31 -11.65 8.42
N MET A 79 -12.96 -12.24 7.27
CA MET A 79 -11.89 -11.77 6.41
C MET A 79 -12.32 -10.63 5.49
N HIS A 80 -13.61 -10.50 5.16
CA HIS A 80 -14.12 -9.48 4.26
C HIS A 80 -13.90 -8.04 4.77
N VAL A 81 -13.73 -7.87 6.08
CA VAL A 81 -13.37 -6.55 6.63
C VAL A 81 -12.02 -6.04 6.15
N PHE A 82 -11.15 -6.93 5.66
CA PHE A 82 -9.82 -6.60 5.14
C PHE A 82 -9.75 -6.52 3.61
N ASP A 83 -10.86 -6.66 2.89
CA ASP A 83 -10.89 -6.56 1.42
C ASP A 83 -10.26 -5.25 0.93
N VAL A 84 -10.45 -4.17 1.67
CA VAL A 84 -9.84 -2.86 1.39
C VAL A 84 -8.31 -2.92 1.21
N LEU A 85 -7.63 -3.86 1.86
CA LEU A 85 -6.17 -4.02 1.79
C LEU A 85 -5.73 -4.84 0.58
N SER A 86 -6.59 -5.70 0.03
CA SER A 86 -6.29 -6.56 -1.12
C SER A 86 -6.63 -5.88 -2.46
N LEU A 87 -7.55 -4.92 -2.46
CA LEU A 87 -7.98 -4.22 -3.68
C LEU A 87 -6.84 -3.62 -4.50
N PRO A 88 -5.81 -2.95 -3.93
CA PRO A 88 -4.70 -2.43 -4.72
C PRO A 88 -3.95 -3.51 -5.52
N LYS A 89 -3.78 -4.72 -4.98
CA LYS A 89 -3.15 -5.84 -5.69
C LYS A 89 -4.06 -6.38 -6.79
N LEU A 90 -5.35 -6.51 -6.50
CA LEU A 90 -6.34 -6.99 -7.46
C LEU A 90 -6.45 -6.07 -8.69
N TYR A 91 -6.55 -4.75 -8.46
CA TYR A 91 -6.59 -3.77 -9.55
C TYR A 91 -5.24 -3.62 -10.27
N HIS A 92 -4.12 -3.86 -9.56
CA HIS A 92 -2.80 -3.95 -10.21
C HIS A 92 -2.74 -5.11 -11.20
N ASN A 93 -3.26 -6.30 -10.82
CA ASN A 93 -3.36 -7.43 -11.74
C ASN A 93 -4.21 -7.10 -12.97
N LEU A 94 -5.34 -6.43 -12.79
CA LEU A 94 -6.15 -5.97 -13.92
C LEU A 94 -5.36 -5.03 -14.84
N LYS A 95 -4.65 -4.06 -14.27
CA LYS A 95 -3.81 -3.11 -15.01
C LYS A 95 -2.72 -3.81 -15.80
N ALA A 96 -2.00 -4.73 -15.16
CA ALA A 96 -0.94 -5.51 -15.78
C ALA A 96 -1.49 -6.36 -16.94
N ALA A 97 -2.58 -7.11 -16.70
CA ALA A 97 -3.21 -7.95 -17.72
C ALA A 97 -3.69 -7.15 -18.93
N ILE A 98 -4.36 -6.00 -18.73
CA ILE A 98 -4.79 -5.15 -19.84
C ILE A 98 -3.59 -4.65 -20.65
N LYS A 99 -2.52 -4.23 -19.98
CA LYS A 99 -1.31 -3.76 -20.68
C LYS A 99 -0.66 -4.89 -21.47
N GLU A 100 -0.48 -6.07 -20.90
CA GLU A 100 0.14 -7.19 -21.59
C GLU A 100 -0.68 -7.61 -22.81
N VAL A 101 -2.01 -7.75 -22.67
CA VAL A 101 -2.89 -8.13 -23.78
C VAL A 101 -2.91 -7.08 -24.89
N CYS A 102 -2.94 -5.78 -24.56
CA CYS A 102 -3.02 -4.72 -25.55
C CYS A 102 -1.69 -4.37 -26.23
N THR A 103 -0.55 -4.63 -25.56
CA THR A 103 0.80 -4.29 -26.07
C THR A 103 1.57 -5.51 -26.58
N GLU A 104 1.09 -6.73 -26.28
CA GLU A 104 1.76 -8.01 -26.59
C GLU A 104 3.18 -8.10 -25.98
N VAL A 105 3.43 -7.38 -24.87
CA VAL A 105 4.70 -7.35 -24.14
C VAL A 105 4.54 -8.08 -22.83
N GLU A 106 5.15 -9.26 -22.73
CA GLU A 106 5.19 -10.00 -21.45
C GLU A 106 6.12 -9.34 -20.44
N ASN A 107 5.62 -9.12 -19.24
CA ASN A 107 6.39 -8.64 -18.10
C ASN A 107 6.45 -9.73 -17.04
N LYS A 108 7.56 -10.43 -16.95
CA LYS A 108 7.75 -11.48 -15.94
C LYS A 108 7.67 -10.90 -14.52
N ASN A 109 7.00 -11.62 -13.62
CA ASN A 109 6.89 -11.29 -12.19
C ASN A 109 6.17 -9.97 -11.87
N ILE A 110 5.24 -9.51 -12.70
CA ILE A 110 4.46 -8.29 -12.46
C ILE A 110 3.17 -8.56 -11.70
N PHE A 111 2.67 -9.79 -11.70
CA PHE A 111 1.40 -10.16 -11.08
C PHE A 111 1.55 -10.55 -9.61
N TYR A 112 0.49 -10.32 -8.86
CA TYR A 112 0.30 -10.81 -7.50
C TYR A 112 -0.58 -12.07 -7.53
N ASP A 113 -0.17 -13.12 -6.81
CA ASP A 113 -0.92 -14.38 -6.70
C ASP A 113 -1.72 -14.45 -5.38
N ASP A 114 -1.43 -13.56 -4.43
CA ASP A 114 -2.04 -13.50 -3.09
C ASP A 114 -3.25 -12.55 -3.02
N CYS A 115 -4.05 -12.51 -4.07
CA CYS A 115 -5.29 -11.73 -4.14
C CYS A 115 -6.45 -12.58 -4.67
N GLU A 116 -7.67 -12.01 -4.70
CA GLU A 116 -8.91 -12.73 -5.05
C GLU A 116 -8.85 -13.40 -6.44
N ILE A 117 -8.22 -12.74 -7.42
CA ILE A 117 -7.98 -13.28 -8.76
C ILE A 117 -6.47 -13.26 -9.02
N PRO A 118 -5.79 -14.42 -8.98
CA PRO A 118 -4.37 -14.52 -9.29
C PRO A 118 -4.03 -14.02 -10.68
N GLY A 119 -2.75 -13.68 -10.90
CA GLY A 119 -2.30 -13.05 -12.14
C GLY A 119 -2.63 -13.84 -13.41
N GLU A 120 -2.39 -15.15 -13.42
CA GLU A 120 -2.69 -16.00 -14.58
C GLU A 120 -4.20 -16.02 -14.93
N GLU A 121 -5.05 -16.11 -13.91
CA GLU A 121 -6.50 -16.08 -14.10
C GLU A 121 -6.96 -14.70 -14.59
N MET A 122 -6.43 -13.61 -14.00
CA MET A 122 -6.73 -12.25 -14.44
C MET A 122 -6.33 -12.03 -15.91
N PHE A 123 -5.15 -12.50 -16.30
CA PHE A 123 -4.68 -12.42 -17.68
C PHE A 123 -5.64 -13.18 -18.63
N ALA A 124 -6.04 -14.40 -18.28
CA ALA A 124 -6.97 -15.20 -19.09
C ALA A 124 -8.34 -14.52 -19.24
N LEU A 125 -8.89 -13.95 -18.17
CA LEU A 125 -10.15 -13.21 -18.21
C LEU A 125 -10.08 -11.98 -19.13
N VAL A 126 -9.00 -11.23 -19.08
CA VAL A 126 -8.79 -10.05 -19.92
C VAL A 126 -8.57 -10.46 -21.39
N GLN A 127 -7.74 -11.47 -21.65
CA GLN A 127 -7.46 -11.97 -22.99
C GLN A 127 -8.72 -12.46 -23.71
N ASN A 128 -9.60 -13.15 -22.98
CA ASN A 128 -10.87 -13.66 -23.50
C ASN A 128 -11.99 -12.60 -23.44
N LYS A 129 -11.72 -11.39 -22.94
CA LYS A 129 -12.72 -10.32 -22.73
C LYS A 129 -13.90 -10.74 -21.85
N GLU A 130 -13.65 -11.63 -20.90
CA GLU A 130 -14.65 -12.15 -19.97
C GLU A 130 -14.83 -11.21 -18.73
N PHE A 131 -14.92 -9.91 -18.99
CA PHE A 131 -14.98 -8.87 -17.95
C PHE A 131 -16.14 -9.04 -16.97
N ASP A 132 -17.25 -9.65 -17.40
CA ASP A 132 -18.43 -9.89 -16.55
C ASP A 132 -18.15 -10.86 -15.38
N LYS A 133 -17.05 -11.61 -15.42
CA LYS A 133 -16.62 -12.49 -14.33
C LYS A 133 -15.81 -11.76 -13.26
N LEU A 134 -15.42 -10.51 -13.49
CA LEU A 134 -14.69 -9.70 -12.54
C LEU A 134 -15.60 -9.22 -11.39
N PRO A 135 -15.08 -9.05 -10.16
CA PRO A 135 -15.89 -8.67 -9.01
C PRO A 135 -16.28 -7.18 -8.99
N GLY A 136 -17.36 -6.87 -8.28
CA GLY A 136 -17.77 -5.49 -7.98
C GLY A 136 -17.95 -4.61 -9.21
N ASN A 137 -17.31 -3.46 -9.21
CA ASN A 137 -17.36 -2.48 -10.30
C ASN A 137 -16.25 -2.68 -11.35
N MET A 138 -15.39 -3.68 -11.18
CA MET A 138 -14.27 -3.97 -12.11
C MET A 138 -14.72 -4.25 -13.55
N PRO A 139 -15.88 -4.88 -13.84
CA PRO A 139 -16.31 -5.12 -15.24
C PRO A 139 -16.38 -3.85 -16.07
N ALA A 140 -16.93 -2.78 -15.54
CA ALA A 140 -17.04 -1.49 -16.23
C ALA A 140 -15.66 -0.84 -16.43
N THR A 141 -14.85 -0.81 -15.37
CA THR A 141 -13.48 -0.29 -15.39
C THR A 141 -12.61 -1.04 -16.38
N ALA A 142 -12.70 -2.39 -16.41
CA ALA A 142 -11.92 -3.22 -17.31
C ALA A 142 -12.24 -2.93 -18.77
N ARG A 143 -13.53 -2.82 -19.13
CA ARG A 143 -13.95 -2.45 -20.50
C ARG A 143 -13.44 -1.07 -20.87
N GLU A 144 -13.65 -0.07 -20.03
CA GLU A 144 -13.24 1.30 -20.31
C GLU A 144 -11.71 1.40 -20.49
N ALA A 145 -10.94 0.81 -19.58
CA ALA A 145 -9.48 0.82 -19.64
C ALA A 145 -8.94 0.05 -20.85
N PHE A 146 -9.51 -1.13 -21.14
CA PHE A 146 -9.14 -1.95 -22.30
C PHE A 146 -9.41 -1.21 -23.60
N ASP A 147 -10.62 -0.68 -23.79
CA ASP A 147 -11.00 0.03 -25.01
C ASP A 147 -10.16 1.32 -25.17
N THR A 148 -9.91 2.05 -24.07
CA THR A 148 -9.07 3.23 -24.08
C THR A 148 -7.66 2.91 -24.55
N LEU A 149 -7.02 1.89 -23.97
CA LEU A 149 -5.65 1.51 -24.37
C LEU A 149 -5.59 0.98 -25.79
N LEU A 150 -6.56 0.19 -26.19
CA LEU A 150 -6.64 -0.38 -27.55
C LEU A 150 -6.75 0.72 -28.64
N HIS A 151 -7.60 1.74 -28.41
CA HIS A 151 -7.87 2.76 -29.41
C HIS A 151 -6.88 3.93 -29.38
N THR A 152 -6.44 4.35 -28.17
CA THR A 152 -5.59 5.53 -28.03
C THR A 152 -4.10 5.21 -27.95
N ARG A 153 -3.75 3.98 -27.59
CA ARG A 153 -2.37 3.58 -27.24
C ARG A 153 -1.79 4.38 -26.07
N ASP A 154 -2.64 5.07 -25.30
CA ASP A 154 -2.24 5.87 -24.14
C ASP A 154 -2.28 5.03 -22.87
N GLY A 155 -1.11 4.46 -22.48
CA GLY A 155 -0.96 3.67 -21.27
C GLY A 155 -1.18 4.51 -20.00
N GLN A 156 -0.92 5.82 -20.03
CA GLN A 156 -1.13 6.70 -18.88
C GLN A 156 -2.63 6.92 -18.61
N LEU A 157 -3.42 7.06 -19.66
CA LEU A 157 -4.87 7.19 -19.52
C LEU A 157 -5.50 5.90 -19.01
N CYS A 158 -5.02 4.75 -19.49
CA CYS A 158 -5.42 3.44 -18.95
C CYS A 158 -5.10 3.32 -17.45
N ASP A 159 -3.88 3.69 -17.04
CA ASP A 159 -3.49 3.69 -15.62
C ASP A 159 -4.41 4.57 -14.78
N LEU A 160 -4.71 5.76 -15.24
CA LEU A 160 -5.57 6.71 -14.55
C LEU A 160 -6.98 6.15 -14.29
N ILE A 161 -7.59 5.48 -15.29
CA ILE A 161 -8.92 4.86 -15.15
C ILE A 161 -8.89 3.80 -14.05
N ILE A 162 -7.90 2.92 -14.07
CA ILE A 162 -7.81 1.80 -13.12
C ILE A 162 -7.43 2.28 -11.72
N ASP A 163 -6.46 3.21 -11.62
CA ASP A 163 -6.01 3.73 -10.32
C ASP A 163 -7.14 4.50 -9.61
N ARG A 164 -7.91 5.32 -10.34
CA ARG A 164 -9.10 5.96 -9.79
C ARG A 164 -10.13 4.95 -9.30
N ALA A 165 -10.46 3.95 -10.12
CA ALA A 165 -11.41 2.90 -9.73
C ALA A 165 -10.94 2.11 -8.49
N THR A 166 -9.62 1.95 -8.33
CA THR A 166 -9.04 1.36 -7.11
C THR A 166 -9.37 2.19 -5.88
N LEU A 167 -9.17 3.51 -5.95
CA LEU A 167 -9.46 4.41 -4.82
C LEU A 167 -10.95 4.42 -4.48
N GLU A 168 -11.81 4.46 -5.48
CA GLU A 168 -13.27 4.39 -5.31
C GLU A 168 -13.69 3.06 -4.66
N ALA A 169 -13.12 1.94 -5.12
CA ALA A 169 -13.38 0.61 -4.55
C ALA A 169 -12.90 0.50 -3.10
N MET A 170 -11.76 1.10 -2.75
CA MET A 170 -11.26 1.15 -1.36
C MET A 170 -12.22 1.90 -0.45
N LEU A 171 -12.73 3.07 -0.86
CA LEU A 171 -13.72 3.82 -0.06
C LEU A 171 -15.01 3.02 0.12
N GLU A 172 -15.48 2.36 -0.94
CA GLU A 172 -16.67 1.52 -0.89
C GLU A 172 -16.48 0.32 0.04
N ALA A 173 -15.36 -0.39 -0.06
CA ALA A 173 -15.02 -1.52 0.81
C ALA A 173 -14.89 -1.08 2.28
N GLY A 174 -14.22 0.06 2.53
CA GLY A 174 -14.12 0.65 3.87
C GLY A 174 -15.50 0.88 4.50
N LYS A 175 -16.41 1.49 3.76
CA LYS A 175 -17.78 1.74 4.20
C LYS A 175 -18.60 0.46 4.37
N LYS A 176 -18.47 -0.50 3.45
CA LYS A 176 -19.17 -1.80 3.49
C LYS A 176 -18.72 -2.69 4.65
N SER A 177 -17.49 -2.53 5.13
CA SER A 177 -16.98 -3.31 6.25
C SER A 177 -17.81 -3.14 7.53
N GLY A 178 -18.49 -2.02 7.69
CA GLY A 178 -19.23 -1.67 8.90
C GLY A 178 -18.37 -1.43 10.14
N GLU A 179 -17.05 -1.43 9.97
CA GLU A 179 -16.05 -1.21 11.02
C GLU A 179 -15.42 0.19 10.83
N LYS A 180 -15.68 1.09 11.77
CA LYS A 180 -15.26 2.49 11.68
C LYS A 180 -13.76 2.65 11.39
N ILE A 181 -12.91 1.84 12.03
CA ILE A 181 -11.46 1.92 11.86
C ILE A 181 -11.02 1.51 10.43
N ILE A 182 -11.73 0.58 9.79
CA ILE A 182 -11.47 0.17 8.41
C ILE A 182 -11.90 1.29 7.45
N GLU A 183 -13.03 1.95 7.72
CA GLU A 183 -13.47 3.11 6.94
C GLU A 183 -12.47 4.27 7.09
N GLU A 184 -12.02 4.59 8.30
CA GLU A 184 -11.00 5.61 8.55
C GLU A 184 -9.67 5.28 7.84
N TYR A 185 -9.26 4.00 7.83
CA TYR A 185 -8.11 3.55 7.04
C TYR A 185 -8.28 3.84 5.55
N ALA A 186 -9.43 3.46 4.97
CA ALA A 186 -9.71 3.69 3.55
C ALA A 186 -9.67 5.19 3.21
N GLN A 187 -10.28 6.04 4.03
CA GLN A 187 -10.27 7.49 3.87
C GLN A 187 -8.85 8.06 3.90
N THR A 188 -8.03 7.62 4.87
CA THR A 188 -6.63 8.07 4.99
C THR A 188 -5.79 7.60 3.81
N ALA A 189 -5.95 6.35 3.36
CA ALA A 189 -5.23 5.80 2.22
C ALA A 189 -5.53 6.56 0.93
N VAL A 190 -6.81 6.86 0.68
CA VAL A 190 -7.24 7.64 -0.49
C VAL A 190 -6.75 9.08 -0.41
N ALA A 191 -6.85 9.73 0.75
CA ALA A 191 -6.33 11.08 0.94
C ALA A 191 -4.81 11.18 0.65
N ILE A 192 -4.03 10.23 1.17
CA ILE A 192 -2.58 10.17 0.89
C ILE A 192 -2.33 9.92 -0.60
N ALA A 193 -3.11 9.07 -1.27
CA ALA A 193 -2.99 8.85 -2.70
C ALA A 193 -3.27 10.12 -3.49
N ASP A 194 -4.32 10.86 -3.16
CA ASP A 194 -4.67 12.13 -3.79
C ASP A 194 -3.58 13.19 -3.61
N ILE A 195 -3.03 13.32 -2.40
CA ILE A 195 -1.92 14.24 -2.14
C ILE A 195 -0.69 13.86 -3.01
N LYS A 196 -0.35 12.57 -3.10
CA LYS A 196 0.73 12.07 -3.97
C LYS A 196 0.48 12.36 -5.44
N ILE A 197 -0.76 12.19 -5.90
CA ILE A 197 -1.18 12.52 -7.28
C ILE A 197 -0.99 14.01 -7.53
N ALA A 198 -1.43 14.87 -6.64
CA ALA A 198 -1.29 16.33 -6.75
C ALA A 198 0.18 16.74 -6.81
N VAL A 199 1.02 16.27 -5.88
CA VAL A 199 2.47 16.56 -5.84
C VAL A 199 3.17 16.06 -7.11
N ARG A 200 2.87 14.86 -7.59
CA ARG A 200 3.44 14.31 -8.83
C ARG A 200 2.97 15.10 -10.04
N SER A 201 1.68 15.44 -10.10
CA SER A 201 1.09 16.20 -11.19
C SER A 201 1.70 17.60 -11.30
N GLN A 202 1.91 18.28 -10.19
CA GLN A 202 2.58 19.57 -10.12
C GLN A 202 4.02 19.47 -10.70
N LYS A 203 4.79 18.45 -10.28
CA LYS A 203 6.18 18.25 -10.77
C LYS A 203 6.25 17.90 -12.26
N THR A 204 5.24 17.24 -12.79
CA THR A 204 5.19 16.79 -14.20
C THR A 204 4.36 17.69 -15.10
N GLY A 205 3.87 18.83 -14.60
CA GLY A 205 3.10 19.82 -15.37
C GLY A 205 1.76 19.31 -15.90
N LYS A 206 1.07 18.42 -15.14
CA LYS A 206 -0.25 17.93 -15.52
C LYS A 206 -1.31 19.02 -15.33
N ASN A 207 -2.33 19.00 -16.19
CA ASN A 207 -3.43 19.97 -16.12
C ASN A 207 -4.52 19.57 -15.10
N ALA A 208 -5.46 20.49 -14.87
CA ALA A 208 -6.57 20.28 -13.94
C ALA A 208 -7.44 19.08 -14.31
N GLU A 209 -7.71 18.88 -15.59
CA GLU A 209 -8.55 17.77 -16.06
C GLU A 209 -7.96 16.42 -15.71
N PHE A 210 -6.63 16.25 -15.92
CA PHE A 210 -5.92 15.06 -15.53
C PHE A 210 -6.04 14.78 -14.02
N MET A 211 -5.76 15.79 -13.19
CA MET A 211 -5.81 15.66 -11.74
C MET A 211 -7.22 15.30 -11.24
N LYS A 212 -8.25 15.98 -11.74
CA LYS A 212 -9.66 15.71 -11.38
C LYS A 212 -10.13 14.32 -11.82
N LYS A 213 -9.58 13.78 -12.91
CA LYS A 213 -9.85 12.41 -13.35
C LYS A 213 -9.10 11.36 -12.52
N ALA A 214 -7.95 11.71 -11.94
CA ALA A 214 -7.12 10.78 -11.18
C ALA A 214 -7.51 10.70 -9.70
N MET A 215 -7.93 11.82 -9.10
CA MET A 215 -8.23 11.92 -7.67
C MET A 215 -9.70 11.62 -7.35
N VAL A 216 -9.96 11.24 -6.10
CA VAL A 216 -11.30 10.88 -5.58
C VAL A 216 -11.58 11.67 -4.31
N ASN A 217 -12.71 12.39 -4.26
CA ASN A 217 -13.10 13.10 -3.04
C ASN A 217 -13.23 12.14 -1.83
N CYS A 218 -12.57 12.49 -0.75
CA CYS A 218 -12.68 11.80 0.52
C CYS A 218 -12.96 12.79 1.67
N SER A 219 -13.11 12.31 2.91
CA SER A 219 -13.66 13.10 4.01
C SER A 219 -12.90 14.41 4.29
N GLU A 220 -11.58 14.44 4.09
CA GLU A 220 -10.73 15.58 4.47
C GLU A 220 -10.03 16.25 3.28
N ILE A 221 -10.07 15.64 2.10
CA ILE A 221 -9.45 16.17 0.89
C ILE A 221 -10.52 16.56 -0.11
N ASN A 222 -10.53 17.84 -0.47
CA ASN A 222 -11.35 18.37 -1.55
C ASN A 222 -10.52 18.40 -2.84
N VAL A 223 -10.91 17.60 -3.82
CA VAL A 223 -10.16 17.43 -5.08
C VAL A 223 -10.05 18.75 -5.85
N ASP A 224 -11.08 19.60 -5.86
CA ASP A 224 -11.04 20.87 -6.58
C ASP A 224 -10.03 21.83 -5.94
N GLN A 225 -10.03 21.95 -4.61
CA GLN A 225 -9.11 22.82 -3.89
C GLN A 225 -7.66 22.31 -4.00
N LEU A 226 -7.43 21.00 -3.84
CA LEU A 226 -6.12 20.40 -3.98
C LEU A 226 -5.59 20.55 -5.42
N THR A 227 -6.46 20.42 -6.44
CA THR A 227 -6.11 20.66 -7.84
C THR A 227 -5.68 22.12 -8.06
N GLN A 228 -6.39 23.08 -7.51
CA GLN A 228 -6.03 24.50 -7.64
C GLN A 228 -4.68 24.78 -6.95
N ALA A 229 -4.45 24.24 -5.78
CA ALA A 229 -3.16 24.34 -5.09
C ALA A 229 -2.02 23.73 -5.94
N ALA A 230 -2.24 22.54 -6.52
CA ALA A 230 -1.23 21.88 -7.35
C ALA A 230 -0.89 22.65 -8.64
N LEU A 231 -1.89 23.33 -9.24
CA LEU A 231 -1.65 24.19 -10.40
C LEU A 231 -0.87 25.45 -10.05
N ALA A 232 -1.03 25.98 -8.84
CA ALA A 232 -0.33 27.15 -8.36
C ALA A 232 1.13 26.84 -7.98
N GLY A 233 1.38 25.70 -7.32
CA GLY A 233 2.74 25.27 -7.02
C GLY A 233 2.86 24.30 -5.84
N ALA A 234 4.09 23.89 -5.53
CA ALA A 234 4.36 22.96 -4.44
C ALA A 234 4.12 23.61 -3.06
N GLU A 235 4.42 24.91 -2.92
CA GLU A 235 4.18 25.64 -1.68
C GLU A 235 2.68 25.80 -1.40
N GLU A 236 1.86 26.01 -2.44
CA GLU A 236 0.41 26.11 -2.32
C GLU A 236 -0.22 24.77 -1.94
N ILE A 237 0.36 23.63 -2.39
CA ILE A 237 -0.03 22.32 -1.88
C ILE A 237 0.27 22.23 -0.37
N ALA A 238 1.47 22.66 0.06
CA ALA A 238 1.84 22.66 1.46
C ALA A 238 0.89 23.52 2.30
N GLN A 239 0.58 24.73 1.86
CA GLN A 239 -0.38 25.63 2.52
C GLN A 239 -1.79 25.02 2.60
N TYR A 240 -2.25 24.36 1.54
CA TYR A 240 -3.53 23.63 1.58
C TYR A 240 -3.52 22.55 2.66
N LEU A 241 -2.43 21.76 2.76
CA LEU A 241 -2.30 20.69 3.76
C LEU A 241 -2.26 21.22 5.19
N GLU A 242 -1.72 22.41 5.44
CA GLU A 242 -1.70 23.04 6.77
C GLU A 242 -3.09 23.23 7.37
N GLY A 243 -4.12 23.38 6.54
CA GLY A 243 -5.53 23.47 6.93
C GLY A 243 -6.24 22.14 7.15
N THR A 244 -5.54 21.01 7.04
CA THR A 244 -6.10 19.65 7.14
C THR A 244 -5.44 18.84 8.26
N SER A 245 -5.90 17.60 8.50
CA SER A 245 -5.23 16.64 9.40
C SER A 245 -3.88 16.12 8.84
N TYR A 246 -3.52 16.53 7.64
CA TYR A 246 -2.26 16.18 6.94
C TYR A 246 -1.21 17.30 7.00
N ARG A 247 -1.33 18.24 7.93
CA ARG A 247 -0.44 19.42 8.06
C ARG A 247 1.05 19.06 8.14
N GLU A 248 1.40 17.97 8.82
CA GLU A 248 2.79 17.51 8.92
C GLU A 248 3.39 17.11 7.57
N GLY A 249 2.53 16.75 6.61
CA GLY A 249 2.92 16.51 5.22
C GLY A 249 3.43 17.76 4.50
N ALA A 250 2.97 18.93 4.91
CA ALA A 250 3.48 20.20 4.38
C ALA A 250 4.97 20.40 4.71
N ASP A 251 5.34 20.15 5.96
CA ASP A 251 6.75 20.24 6.40
C ASP A 251 7.62 19.21 5.67
N ALA A 252 7.14 17.97 5.59
CA ALA A 252 7.83 16.90 4.88
C ALA A 252 8.02 17.22 3.38
N LEU A 253 7.00 17.82 2.74
CA LEU A 253 7.07 18.22 1.32
C LEU A 253 8.11 19.29 1.07
N ARG A 254 8.28 20.24 2.00
CA ARG A 254 9.29 21.31 1.94
C ARG A 254 10.71 20.78 2.14
N ILE A 255 10.89 19.68 2.92
CA ILE A 255 12.21 19.12 3.19
C ILE A 255 12.75 18.40 1.94
N SER A 256 12.07 17.36 1.47
CA SER A 256 12.49 16.59 0.30
C SER A 256 11.41 15.62 -0.19
N PRO A 257 11.51 15.13 -1.45
CA PRO A 257 10.64 14.06 -1.92
C PRO A 257 10.72 12.79 -1.07
N SER A 258 11.91 12.41 -0.59
CA SER A 258 12.10 11.24 0.29
C SER A 258 11.44 11.43 1.65
N ALA A 259 11.55 12.61 2.23
CA ALA A 259 10.88 12.96 3.49
C ALA A 259 9.35 12.90 3.35
N PHE A 260 8.82 13.41 2.23
CA PHE A 260 7.39 13.36 1.93
C PHE A 260 6.89 11.92 1.77
N GLU A 261 7.57 11.08 0.99
CA GLU A 261 7.19 9.67 0.84
C GLU A 261 7.27 8.90 2.17
N ARG A 262 8.30 9.17 2.98
CA ARG A 262 8.42 8.61 4.33
C ARG A 262 7.27 9.03 5.23
N TRP A 263 6.91 10.33 5.21
CA TRP A 263 5.77 10.84 5.96
C TRP A 263 4.46 10.16 5.55
N CYS A 264 4.21 9.99 4.24
CA CYS A 264 3.02 9.32 3.74
C CYS A 264 2.84 7.91 4.33
N ASP A 265 3.92 7.13 4.37
CA ASP A 265 3.89 5.77 4.92
C ASP A 265 3.76 5.78 6.45
N ASN A 266 4.50 6.67 7.13
CA ASN A 266 4.43 6.82 8.60
C ASN A 266 3.02 7.24 9.04
N LYS A 267 2.35 8.14 8.30
CA LYS A 267 0.98 8.58 8.62
C LYS A 267 0.00 7.42 8.69
N MET A 268 0.14 6.41 7.80
CA MET A 268 -0.69 5.21 7.86
C MET A 268 -0.44 4.41 9.13
N THR A 269 0.81 4.21 9.52
CA THR A 269 1.19 3.49 10.76
C THR A 269 0.75 4.27 12.00
N ASP A 270 0.95 5.58 12.00
CA ASP A 270 0.62 6.46 13.14
C ASP A 270 -0.88 6.52 13.41
N SER A 271 -1.71 6.51 12.35
CA SER A 271 -3.16 6.47 12.48
C SER A 271 -3.65 5.23 13.26
N MET A 272 -2.84 4.16 13.31
CA MET A 272 -3.14 2.92 14.00
C MET A 272 -2.53 2.82 15.42
N ARG A 273 -1.69 3.77 15.86
CA ARG A 273 -1.02 3.68 17.17
C ARG A 273 -1.98 3.61 18.36
N SER A 274 -3.15 4.25 18.27
CA SER A 274 -4.19 4.17 19.29
C SER A 274 -4.73 2.75 19.49
N GLN A 275 -4.64 1.90 18.46
CA GLN A 275 -5.13 0.52 18.49
C GLN A 275 -4.32 -0.39 19.43
N LYS A 276 -3.14 0.05 19.89
CA LYS A 276 -2.37 -0.62 20.96
C LYS A 276 -3.18 -0.82 22.25
N TYR A 277 -4.13 0.05 22.51
CA TYR A 277 -4.94 0.05 23.75
C TYR A 277 -6.35 -0.52 23.53
N GLU A 278 -6.72 -0.82 22.29
CA GLU A 278 -8.03 -1.41 21.98
C GLU A 278 -8.01 -2.92 22.21
N SER A 279 -9.10 -3.46 22.76
CA SER A 279 -9.16 -4.88 23.16
C SER A 279 -10.30 -5.67 22.52
N PHE A 280 -11.26 -5.00 21.89
CA PHE A 280 -12.53 -5.63 21.50
C PHE A 280 -12.97 -5.35 20.05
N SER A 281 -12.11 -4.75 19.24
CA SER A 281 -12.42 -4.40 17.84
C SER A 281 -11.45 -5.05 16.86
N VAL A 282 -11.71 -4.87 15.57
CA VAL A 282 -10.82 -5.27 14.48
C VAL A 282 -9.52 -4.43 14.43
N GLY A 283 -9.51 -3.29 15.10
CA GLY A 283 -8.40 -2.33 15.05
C GLY A 283 -7.02 -2.91 15.32
N PRO A 284 -6.80 -3.71 16.38
CA PRO A 284 -5.51 -4.37 16.61
C PRO A 284 -5.05 -5.28 15.48
N LEU A 285 -5.98 -5.97 14.79
CA LEU A 285 -5.65 -6.83 13.65
C LEU A 285 -5.18 -5.98 12.47
N LEU A 286 -5.89 -4.90 12.17
CA LEU A 286 -5.50 -3.94 11.13
C LEU A 286 -4.14 -3.31 11.45
N ALA A 287 -3.95 -2.87 12.69
CA ALA A 287 -2.69 -2.26 13.13
C ALA A 287 -1.50 -3.23 12.98
N TYR A 288 -1.69 -4.50 13.33
CA TYR A 288 -0.68 -5.55 13.15
C TYR A 288 -0.35 -5.77 11.67
N LEU A 289 -1.37 -5.86 10.80
CA LEU A 289 -1.16 -5.98 9.36
C LEU A 289 -0.32 -4.82 8.81
N LEU A 290 -0.68 -3.60 9.14
CA LEU A 290 0.03 -2.41 8.67
C LEU A 290 1.45 -2.32 9.26
N ALA A 291 1.63 -2.71 10.53
CA ALA A 291 2.95 -2.81 11.15
C ALA A 291 3.85 -3.80 10.41
N ARG A 292 3.35 -5.00 10.09
CA ARG A 292 4.09 -6.02 9.35
C ARG A 292 4.41 -5.58 7.92
N GLN A 293 3.46 -4.97 7.21
CA GLN A 293 3.71 -4.40 5.88
C GLN A 293 4.80 -3.33 5.92
N ASN A 294 4.77 -2.48 6.95
CA ASN A 294 5.78 -1.43 7.14
C ASN A 294 7.17 -2.00 7.44
N GLU A 295 7.26 -3.07 8.24
CA GLU A 295 8.51 -3.80 8.47
C GLU A 295 9.07 -4.40 7.18
N ILE A 296 8.25 -5.14 6.43
CA ILE A 296 8.65 -5.76 5.16
C ILE A 296 9.15 -4.68 4.19
N LYS A 297 8.44 -3.55 4.10
CA LYS A 297 8.86 -2.43 3.27
C LYS A 297 10.19 -1.82 3.72
N THR A 298 10.38 -1.63 5.03
CA THR A 298 11.62 -1.09 5.60
C THR A 298 12.80 -2.03 5.37
N VAL A 299 12.61 -3.33 5.60
CA VAL A 299 13.63 -4.35 5.34
C VAL A 299 14.00 -4.39 3.84
N ARG A 300 13.01 -4.33 2.94
CA ARG A 300 13.27 -4.24 1.49
C ARG A 300 14.12 -3.03 1.14
N ILE A 301 13.85 -1.86 1.73
CA ILE A 301 14.65 -0.64 1.52
C ILE A 301 16.10 -0.85 1.97
N ILE A 302 16.30 -1.46 3.14
CA ILE A 302 17.65 -1.73 3.67
C ILE A 302 18.40 -2.71 2.77
N LEU A 303 17.78 -3.85 2.43
CA LEU A 303 18.43 -4.89 1.60
C LEU A 303 18.77 -4.35 0.22
N THR A 304 17.82 -3.67 -0.45
CA THR A 304 18.06 -3.06 -1.77
C THR A 304 19.13 -1.98 -1.70
N GLY A 305 19.14 -1.15 -0.65
CA GLY A 305 20.16 -0.13 -0.48
C GLY A 305 21.56 -0.72 -0.31
N LYS A 306 21.70 -1.79 0.48
CA LYS A 306 22.96 -2.48 0.67
C LYS A 306 23.43 -3.26 -0.56
N GLN A 307 22.50 -3.89 -1.30
CA GLN A 307 22.82 -4.56 -2.58
C GLN A 307 23.36 -3.59 -3.63
N ASN A 308 22.85 -2.34 -3.63
CA ASN A 308 23.29 -1.29 -4.55
C ASN A 308 24.40 -0.39 -3.96
N GLU A 309 24.98 -0.77 -2.83
CA GLU A 309 26.09 -0.04 -2.17
C GLU A 309 25.75 1.43 -1.87
N PHE A 310 24.48 1.73 -1.54
CA PHE A 310 24.09 3.09 -1.16
C PHE A 310 24.70 3.46 0.20
N PRO A 311 25.11 4.73 0.40
CA PRO A 311 25.54 5.21 1.71
C PRO A 311 24.44 4.99 2.78
N ASP A 312 24.86 4.64 4.00
CA ASP A 312 23.92 4.37 5.11
C ASP A 312 22.98 5.55 5.39
N GLU A 313 23.45 6.79 5.22
CA GLU A 313 22.62 7.99 5.35
C GLU A 313 21.47 8.01 4.32
N ALA A 314 21.75 7.64 3.07
CA ALA A 314 20.75 7.60 2.02
C ALA A 314 19.70 6.49 2.24
N ILE A 315 20.11 5.37 2.83
CA ILE A 315 19.20 4.31 3.25
C ILE A 315 18.35 4.80 4.44
N ARG A 316 19.00 5.41 5.44
CA ARG A 316 18.37 5.92 6.67
C ARG A 316 17.28 6.96 6.40
N GLU A 317 17.48 7.86 5.44
CA GLU A 317 16.46 8.84 5.02
C GLU A 317 15.17 8.22 4.52
N ARG A 318 15.22 6.97 4.05
CA ARG A 318 14.09 6.24 3.46
C ARG A 318 13.43 5.26 4.41
N ILE A 319 14.02 5.01 5.56
CA ILE A 319 13.47 4.06 6.55
C ILE A 319 12.21 4.64 7.19
N ARG A 320 11.23 3.76 7.41
CA ARG A 320 9.96 4.07 8.07
C ARG A 320 10.09 3.91 9.58
N GLU A 321 9.23 4.59 10.31
CA GLU A 321 9.13 4.41 11.75
C GLU A 321 8.47 3.08 12.08
N MET A 322 9.03 2.36 13.06
CA MET A 322 8.46 1.10 13.52
C MET A 322 7.23 1.35 14.40
N TYR A 323 6.34 0.37 14.40
CA TYR A 323 5.09 0.43 15.17
C TYR A 323 5.33 0.25 16.67
N VAL A 324 6.34 -0.54 17.08
CA VAL A 324 6.70 -0.88 18.48
C VAL A 324 7.96 -0.18 18.93
#